data_bbe49498a5bad423d6022f982892d353
#
_entry.id   bbe49498a5bad423d6022f982892d353
#
_cell.length_a   1.000
_cell.length_b   1.000
_cell.length_c   1.000
_cell.angle_alpha   90.00
_cell.angle_beta   90.00
_cell.angle_gamma   90.00
#
_symmetry.space_group_name_H-M   'P 1'
#
loop_
_entity.id
_entity.type
_entity.pdbx_description
1 polymer ?
#
loop_
_entity_poly.entity_id
_entity_poly.type
_entity_poly.pdbx_seq_one_letter_code
_entity_poly.pdbx_strand_id
1 'polypeptide(L)'
;MDLQDITISGSGSIGKGNYKEVKISGSCKTLGDITAETVKISGSLKAEGAVKAEEVKVSGSASFSKDMEAGELKVSGSVKVEDKIKCGQGVLNGSVKCKIIEGESVTVNGIITGCEEINADEIHLGIGRTYINQLHADHIEIRLPAHGLFWRSFEVPEFDEIDCTDIKAEGMKCKKLCCKDCDLGEFCEIEYLEYSGIANIQCKNKIKNINKI
;
A
#
# COMPACT_ATOMS: atom_id res chain seq x y z
N MET A 1 14.48 -2.85 31.41
CA MET A 1 15.29 -1.71 30.91
C MET A 1 14.29 -0.70 30.38
N ASP A 2 14.35 0.53 30.88
CA ASP A 2 13.47 1.58 30.36
C ASP A 2 13.93 1.93 28.94
N LEU A 3 13.01 1.87 27.97
CA LEU A 3 13.27 2.27 26.60
C LEU A 3 13.46 3.79 26.54
N GLN A 4 14.39 4.26 25.72
CA GLN A 4 14.72 5.68 25.60
C GLN A 4 14.00 6.33 24.43
N ASP A 5 13.67 7.60 24.60
CA ASP A 5 13.18 8.48 23.52
C ASP A 5 14.37 9.13 22.81
N ILE A 6 14.31 9.19 21.48
CA ILE A 6 15.27 9.93 20.67
C ILE A 6 14.56 10.95 19.79
N THR A 7 15.05 12.19 19.83
CA THR A 7 14.56 13.27 18.97
C THR A 7 15.72 13.87 18.18
N ILE A 8 15.60 13.90 16.86
CA ILE A 8 16.55 14.52 15.93
C ILE A 8 15.87 15.71 15.25
N SER A 9 16.22 16.94 15.68
CA SER A 9 15.69 18.18 15.09
C SER A 9 16.61 18.77 14.02
N GLY A 10 17.92 18.55 14.10
CA GLY A 10 18.93 18.93 13.12
C GLY A 10 19.40 17.75 12.27
N SER A 11 20.71 17.62 12.07
CA SER A 11 21.33 16.48 11.41
C SER A 11 21.94 15.54 12.43
N GLY A 12 21.70 14.25 12.30
CA GLY A 12 22.21 13.26 13.24
C GLY A 12 22.13 11.83 12.77
N SER A 13 22.61 10.93 13.63
CA SER A 13 22.50 9.49 13.39
C SER A 13 21.99 8.78 14.63
N ILE A 14 21.29 7.66 14.42
CA ILE A 14 20.77 6.78 15.45
C ILE A 14 21.47 5.44 15.32
N GLY A 15 22.03 4.93 16.41
CA GLY A 15 22.63 3.60 16.48
C GLY A 15 21.58 2.49 16.42
N LYS A 16 22.05 1.25 16.25
CA LYS A 16 21.20 0.07 16.46
C LYS A 16 20.68 0.02 17.90
N GLY A 17 19.40 -0.27 18.10
CA GLY A 17 18.84 -0.36 19.44
C GLY A 17 17.34 -0.49 19.50
N ASN A 18 16.87 -0.53 20.77
CA ASN A 18 15.46 -0.53 21.10
C ASN A 18 15.10 0.82 21.75
N TYR A 19 14.03 1.43 21.26
CA TYR A 19 13.61 2.76 21.63
C TYR A 19 12.12 2.76 21.99
N LYS A 20 11.71 3.73 22.78
CA LYS A 20 10.31 3.98 23.00
C LYS A 20 9.75 4.85 21.88
N GLU A 21 10.29 6.05 21.70
CA GLU A 21 9.93 6.93 20.61
C GLU A 21 11.17 7.37 19.81
N VAL A 22 11.08 7.30 18.48
CA VAL A 22 12.06 7.90 17.56
C VAL A 22 11.38 8.99 16.77
N LYS A 23 11.74 10.26 17.03
CA LYS A 23 11.17 11.44 16.38
C LYS A 23 12.22 12.14 15.53
N ILE A 24 11.94 12.29 14.24
CA ILE A 24 12.85 12.89 13.26
C ILE A 24 12.16 14.07 12.60
N SER A 25 12.60 15.29 12.94
CA SER A 25 12.14 16.53 12.30
C SER A 25 13.19 17.10 11.34
N GLY A 26 14.46 16.78 11.52
CA GLY A 26 15.58 17.14 10.65
C GLY A 26 16.00 16.02 9.71
N SER A 27 17.31 15.84 9.51
CA SER A 27 17.90 14.78 8.69
C SER A 27 18.54 13.72 9.58
N CYS A 28 18.17 12.47 9.40
CA CYS A 28 18.67 11.38 10.20
C CYS A 28 19.12 10.19 9.36
N LYS A 29 20.17 9.50 9.84
CA LYS A 29 20.62 8.23 9.32
C LYS A 29 20.60 7.20 10.43
N THR A 30 20.03 6.01 10.22
CA THR A 30 20.24 4.90 11.14
C THR A 30 21.46 4.07 10.73
N LEU A 31 22.25 3.66 11.70
CA LEU A 31 23.48 2.89 11.48
C LEU A 31 23.28 1.38 11.71
N GLY A 32 22.04 0.92 11.84
CA GLY A 32 21.67 -0.47 12.04
C GLY A 32 20.19 -0.64 12.29
N ASP A 33 19.79 -1.83 12.75
CA ASP A 33 18.39 -2.15 12.95
C ASP A 33 17.81 -1.37 14.14
N ILE A 34 16.59 -0.87 13.96
CA ILE A 34 15.84 -0.10 14.95
C ILE A 34 14.58 -0.88 15.31
N THR A 35 14.35 -1.05 16.61
CA THR A 35 13.06 -1.47 17.14
C THR A 35 12.50 -0.35 18.01
N ALA A 36 11.25 0.03 17.82
CA ALA A 36 10.63 1.11 18.61
C ALA A 36 9.14 0.84 18.87
N GLU A 37 8.55 1.49 19.89
CA GLU A 37 7.10 1.54 19.99
C GLU A 37 6.56 2.49 18.91
N THR A 38 7.15 3.67 18.75
CA THR A 38 6.70 4.68 17.79
C THR A 38 7.87 5.28 17.01
N VAL A 39 7.72 5.40 15.68
CA VAL A 39 8.64 6.11 14.77
C VAL A 39 7.89 7.21 14.04
N LYS A 40 8.25 8.48 14.26
CA LYS A 40 7.66 9.65 13.61
C LYS A 40 8.69 10.38 12.76
N ILE A 41 8.42 10.50 11.47
CA ILE A 41 9.33 11.13 10.50
C ILE A 41 8.62 12.28 9.81
N SER A 42 8.94 13.51 10.24
CA SER A 42 8.50 14.74 9.57
C SER A 42 9.58 15.33 8.66
N GLY A 43 10.84 15.02 8.93
CA GLY A 43 11.99 15.40 8.13
C GLY A 43 12.41 14.32 7.12
N SER A 44 13.71 13.98 7.12
CA SER A 44 14.30 12.99 6.22
C SER A 44 14.96 11.87 7.00
N LEU A 45 14.63 10.62 6.69
CA LEU A 45 15.28 9.43 7.25
C LEU A 45 15.93 8.60 6.14
N LYS A 46 17.20 8.19 6.36
CA LYS A 46 17.84 7.12 5.63
C LYS A 46 18.16 5.97 6.60
N ALA A 47 17.42 4.88 6.50
CA ALA A 47 17.63 3.70 7.34
C ALA A 47 18.49 2.67 6.61
N GLU A 48 19.65 2.32 7.18
CA GLU A 48 20.55 1.27 6.66
C GLU A 48 20.23 -0.12 7.22
N GLY A 49 19.50 -0.19 8.35
CA GLY A 49 19.02 -1.40 8.96
C GLY A 49 17.52 -1.60 8.75
N ALA A 50 17.00 -2.74 9.21
CA ALA A 50 15.58 -2.99 9.32
C ALA A 50 14.95 -2.06 10.37
N VAL A 51 13.72 -1.64 10.13
CA VAL A 51 12.95 -0.84 11.10
C VAL A 51 11.69 -1.61 11.47
N LYS A 52 11.54 -1.90 12.77
CA LYS A 52 10.36 -2.52 13.33
C LYS A 52 9.76 -1.63 14.39
N ALA A 53 8.45 -1.35 14.30
CA ALA A 53 7.75 -0.55 15.29
C ALA A 53 6.28 -0.96 15.44
N GLU A 54 5.66 -0.58 16.55
CA GLU A 54 4.20 -0.71 16.67
C GLU A 54 3.51 0.33 15.79
N GLU A 55 4.01 1.56 15.77
CA GLU A 55 3.48 2.65 14.95
C GLU A 55 4.59 3.34 14.15
N VAL A 56 4.38 3.51 12.83
CA VAL A 56 5.25 4.30 11.94
C VAL A 56 4.44 5.37 11.24
N LYS A 57 4.80 6.64 11.45
CA LYS A 57 4.21 7.80 10.76
C LYS A 57 5.25 8.53 9.94
N VAL A 58 5.01 8.67 8.63
CA VAL A 58 5.89 9.37 7.71
C VAL A 58 5.13 10.51 7.03
N SER A 59 5.44 11.73 7.41
CA SER A 59 4.95 12.96 6.73
C SER A 59 6.01 13.58 5.84
N GLY A 60 7.29 13.34 6.10
CA GLY A 60 8.43 13.77 5.31
C GLY A 60 8.89 12.71 4.30
N SER A 61 10.19 12.47 4.22
CA SER A 61 10.80 11.48 3.33
C SER A 61 11.52 10.40 4.12
N ALA A 62 11.28 9.14 3.79
CA ALA A 62 11.99 8.03 4.40
C ALA A 62 12.47 7.02 3.34
N SER A 63 13.70 6.54 3.50
CA SER A 63 14.29 5.50 2.67
C SER A 63 14.82 4.38 3.57
N PHE A 64 14.38 3.18 3.31
CA PHE A 64 14.75 1.98 4.03
C PHE A 64 15.50 1.03 3.09
N SER A 65 16.73 0.68 3.45
CA SER A 65 17.57 -0.24 2.68
C SER A 65 17.27 -1.71 2.95
N LYS A 66 16.40 -1.98 3.92
CA LYS A 66 15.87 -3.30 4.28
C LYS A 66 14.37 -3.19 4.51
N ASP A 67 13.77 -4.28 4.92
CA ASP A 67 12.35 -4.36 5.23
C ASP A 67 11.93 -3.39 6.34
N MET A 68 10.68 -2.96 6.24
CA MET A 68 10.00 -2.18 7.26
C MET A 68 8.81 -2.98 7.78
N GLU A 69 8.74 -3.12 9.10
CA GLU A 69 7.63 -3.78 9.80
C GLU A 69 6.97 -2.78 10.77
N ALA A 70 5.66 -2.67 10.68
CA ALA A 70 4.87 -1.79 11.55
C ALA A 70 3.54 -2.46 11.94
N GLY A 71 3.07 -2.30 13.17
CA GLY A 71 1.68 -2.62 13.50
C GLY A 71 0.73 -1.68 12.76
N GLU A 72 0.96 -0.37 12.89
CA GLU A 72 0.24 0.68 12.16
C GLU A 72 1.21 1.51 11.32
N LEU A 73 0.94 1.63 10.01
CA LEU A 73 1.73 2.44 9.09
C LEU A 73 0.91 3.56 8.48
N LYS A 74 1.32 4.81 8.68
CA LYS A 74 0.69 5.99 8.05
C LYS A 74 1.72 6.75 7.22
N VAL A 75 1.50 6.84 5.91
CA VAL A 75 2.35 7.56 4.97
C VAL A 75 1.57 8.69 4.31
N SER A 76 1.96 9.93 4.59
CA SER A 76 1.45 11.12 3.88
C SER A 76 2.54 11.78 3.03
N GLY A 77 3.80 11.47 3.27
CA GLY A 77 4.97 11.94 2.54
C GLY A 77 5.46 10.93 1.51
N SER A 78 6.78 10.74 1.43
CA SER A 78 7.42 9.83 0.49
C SER A 78 8.17 8.72 1.22
N VAL A 79 7.89 7.49 0.88
CA VAL A 79 8.54 6.30 1.45
C VAL A 79 9.12 5.44 0.33
N LYS A 80 10.38 5.05 0.48
CA LYS A 80 11.04 4.04 -0.34
C LYS A 80 11.52 2.91 0.56
N VAL A 81 11.07 1.70 0.27
CA VAL A 81 11.58 0.45 0.88
C VAL A 81 12.14 -0.39 -0.25
N GLU A 82 13.37 -0.89 -0.11
CA GLU A 82 14.02 -1.61 -1.20
C GLU A 82 13.34 -2.95 -1.50
N ASP A 83 12.70 -3.57 -0.51
CA ASP A 83 12.06 -4.87 -0.68
C ASP A 83 10.63 -4.87 -0.13
N LYS A 84 10.42 -5.14 1.16
CA LYS A 84 9.12 -5.43 1.75
C LYS A 84 8.66 -4.41 2.79
N ILE A 85 7.38 -4.08 2.73
CA ILE A 85 6.62 -3.42 3.80
C ILE A 85 5.70 -4.48 4.41
N LYS A 86 5.81 -4.70 5.73
CA LYS A 86 4.86 -5.50 6.49
C LYS A 86 4.14 -4.65 7.51
N CYS A 87 2.82 -4.67 7.50
CA CYS A 87 2.03 -3.90 8.46
C CYS A 87 0.74 -4.64 8.87
N GLY A 88 0.25 -4.39 10.09
CA GLY A 88 -1.12 -4.77 10.43
C GLY A 88 -2.09 -3.88 9.65
N GLN A 89 -2.05 -2.57 9.94
CA GLN A 89 -2.87 -1.58 9.23
C GLN A 89 -1.99 -0.57 8.49
N GLY A 90 -2.17 -0.46 7.18
CA GLY A 90 -1.45 0.46 6.30
C GLY A 90 -2.36 1.52 5.69
N VAL A 91 -2.05 2.82 5.88
CA VAL A 91 -2.73 3.94 5.22
C VAL A 91 -1.71 4.75 4.41
N LEU A 92 -1.75 4.60 3.10
CA LEU A 92 -0.76 5.11 2.16
C LEU A 92 -1.36 6.24 1.31
N ASN A 93 -1.34 7.45 1.84
CA ASN A 93 -1.87 8.65 1.15
C ASN A 93 -0.79 9.41 0.35
N GLY A 94 0.48 9.09 0.55
CA GLY A 94 1.62 9.72 -0.11
C GLY A 94 2.17 8.90 -1.28
N SER A 95 3.48 9.02 -1.51
CA SER A 95 4.19 8.24 -2.53
C SER A 95 4.95 7.08 -1.86
N VAL A 96 4.68 5.87 -2.29
CA VAL A 96 5.34 4.66 -1.76
C VAL A 96 6.00 3.90 -2.90
N LYS A 97 7.26 3.54 -2.71
CA LYS A 97 8.00 2.65 -3.58
C LYS A 97 8.48 1.44 -2.79
N CYS A 98 8.04 0.26 -3.16
CA CYS A 98 8.46 -1.03 -2.59
C CYS A 98 8.15 -2.14 -3.60
N LYS A 99 8.62 -3.36 -3.34
CA LYS A 99 8.27 -4.52 -4.17
C LYS A 99 7.01 -5.22 -3.64
N ILE A 100 6.95 -5.43 -2.34
CA ILE A 100 5.89 -6.23 -1.70
C ILE A 100 5.28 -5.45 -0.54
N ILE A 101 3.96 -5.51 -0.41
CA ILE A 101 3.23 -5.05 0.77
C ILE A 101 2.46 -6.23 1.33
N GLU A 102 2.71 -6.56 2.60
CA GLU A 102 1.93 -7.56 3.35
C GLU A 102 1.21 -6.86 4.52
N GLY A 103 -0.06 -7.18 4.73
CA GLY A 103 -0.83 -6.57 5.81
C GLY A 103 -2.12 -7.30 6.16
N GLU A 104 -2.78 -6.83 7.23
CA GLU A 104 -4.17 -7.20 7.52
C GLU A 104 -5.11 -6.29 6.72
N SER A 105 -4.90 -4.98 6.79
CA SER A 105 -5.68 -4.00 6.03
C SER A 105 -4.77 -2.96 5.39
N VAL A 106 -4.89 -2.78 4.07
CA VAL A 106 -4.06 -1.84 3.29
C VAL A 106 -4.95 -0.88 2.52
N THR A 107 -4.91 0.39 2.89
CA THR A 107 -5.60 1.49 2.20
C THR A 107 -4.60 2.32 1.40
N VAL A 108 -4.83 2.47 0.11
CA VAL A 108 -3.99 3.25 -0.80
C VAL A 108 -4.82 4.35 -1.45
N ASN A 109 -4.53 5.61 -1.10
CA ASN A 109 -5.11 6.79 -1.74
C ASN A 109 -4.04 7.64 -2.45
N GLY A 110 -2.78 7.19 -2.38
CA GLY A 110 -1.61 7.84 -2.96
C GLY A 110 -1.09 7.15 -4.21
N ILE A 111 0.21 7.24 -4.41
CA ILE A 111 0.90 6.65 -5.55
C ILE A 111 1.78 5.51 -5.07
N ILE A 112 1.61 4.32 -5.64
CA ILE A 112 2.54 3.20 -5.45
C ILE A 112 3.31 2.99 -6.75
N THR A 113 4.61 2.75 -6.64
CA THR A 113 5.49 2.48 -7.77
C THR A 113 6.41 1.30 -7.51
N GLY A 114 6.64 0.47 -8.54
CA GLY A 114 7.52 -0.69 -8.47
C GLY A 114 7.01 -1.78 -7.55
N CYS A 115 5.70 -1.81 -7.28
CA CYS A 115 5.07 -2.84 -6.47
C CYS A 115 4.74 -4.04 -7.35
N GLU A 116 5.24 -5.18 -6.95
CA GLU A 116 4.99 -6.46 -7.62
C GLU A 116 3.75 -7.14 -7.01
N GLU A 117 3.57 -7.04 -5.69
CA GLU A 117 2.52 -7.75 -4.97
C GLU A 117 1.99 -6.96 -3.77
N ILE A 118 0.66 -6.97 -3.59
CA ILE A 118 0.01 -6.63 -2.31
C ILE A 118 -0.77 -7.86 -1.84
N ASN A 119 -0.47 -8.31 -0.63
CA ASN A 119 -1.13 -9.43 0.03
C ASN A 119 -1.68 -8.95 1.37
N ALA A 120 -3.00 -8.95 1.53
CA ALA A 120 -3.67 -8.49 2.75
C ALA A 120 -5.05 -9.14 2.88
N ASP A 121 -5.63 -9.12 4.10
CA ASP A 121 -7.02 -9.59 4.26
C ASP A 121 -7.98 -8.60 3.61
N GLU A 122 -7.71 -7.29 3.76
CA GLU A 122 -8.52 -6.21 3.16
C GLU A 122 -7.65 -5.23 2.37
N ILE A 123 -8.05 -4.92 1.14
CA ILE A 123 -7.39 -3.93 0.28
C ILE A 123 -8.40 -2.87 -0.16
N HIS A 124 -8.13 -1.61 0.18
CA HIS A 124 -8.92 -0.47 -0.29
C HIS A 124 -8.06 0.43 -1.18
N LEU A 125 -8.44 0.55 -2.44
CA LEU A 125 -7.75 1.40 -3.40
C LEU A 125 -8.62 2.60 -3.75
N GLY A 126 -8.17 3.80 -3.35
CA GLY A 126 -8.61 5.06 -3.93
C GLY A 126 -7.84 5.32 -5.22
N ILE A 127 -8.31 6.28 -6.03
CA ILE A 127 -7.64 6.52 -7.30
C ILE A 127 -6.31 7.23 -7.10
N GLY A 128 -5.29 6.52 -7.51
CA GLY A 128 -4.00 7.03 -7.90
C GLY A 128 -3.54 6.27 -9.16
N ARG A 129 -2.58 6.82 -9.88
CA ARG A 129 -1.87 6.08 -10.94
C ARG A 129 -1.09 4.96 -10.28
N THR A 130 -1.64 3.75 -10.36
CA THR A 130 -1.09 2.57 -9.69
C THR A 130 -1.02 1.44 -10.70
N TYR A 131 0.16 0.85 -10.85
CA TYR A 131 0.34 -0.42 -11.53
C TYR A 131 0.93 -1.40 -10.52
N ILE A 132 0.25 -2.53 -10.33
CA ILE A 132 0.64 -3.60 -9.41
C ILE A 132 0.44 -4.91 -10.15
N ASN A 133 1.42 -5.79 -10.11
CA ASN A 133 1.30 -7.04 -10.84
C ASN A 133 0.23 -7.93 -10.21
N GLN A 134 0.28 -8.15 -8.88
CA GLN A 134 -0.60 -9.10 -8.21
C GLN A 134 -1.25 -8.49 -6.97
N LEU A 135 -2.56 -8.75 -6.81
CA LEU A 135 -3.31 -8.50 -5.59
C LEU A 135 -3.88 -9.82 -5.07
N HIS A 136 -3.62 -10.10 -3.80
CA HIS A 136 -4.20 -11.22 -3.08
C HIS A 136 -4.91 -10.72 -1.83
N ALA A 137 -6.23 -10.98 -1.70
CA ALA A 137 -6.98 -10.55 -0.52
C ALA A 137 -8.25 -11.36 -0.32
N ASP A 138 -8.81 -11.31 0.90
CA ASP A 138 -10.19 -11.74 1.09
C ASP A 138 -11.14 -10.70 0.49
N HIS A 139 -10.95 -9.41 0.80
CA HIS A 139 -11.82 -8.32 0.36
C HIS A 139 -11.06 -7.23 -0.37
N ILE A 140 -11.54 -6.87 -1.58
CA ILE A 140 -10.95 -5.76 -2.36
C ILE A 140 -12.03 -4.73 -2.67
N GLU A 141 -11.76 -3.48 -2.33
CA GLU A 141 -12.59 -2.36 -2.75
C GLU A 141 -11.78 -1.35 -3.57
N ILE A 142 -12.22 -1.09 -4.81
CA ILE A 142 -11.62 -0.10 -5.72
C ILE A 142 -12.66 0.99 -6.02
N ARG A 143 -12.44 2.19 -5.49
CA ARG A 143 -13.34 3.32 -5.67
C ARG A 143 -12.76 4.36 -6.63
N LEU A 144 -13.63 4.92 -7.45
CA LEU A 144 -13.33 6.12 -8.23
C LEU A 144 -13.57 7.38 -7.39
N PRO A 145 -12.79 8.49 -7.55
CA PRO A 145 -13.08 9.72 -6.84
C PRO A 145 -14.48 10.24 -7.20
N ALA A 146 -15.15 10.78 -6.18
CA ALA A 146 -16.45 11.40 -6.35
C ALA A 146 -16.40 12.47 -7.44
N HIS A 147 -17.39 12.44 -8.33
CA HIS A 147 -17.56 13.26 -9.55
C HIS A 147 -17.03 14.69 -9.46
N GLY A 148 -15.95 14.98 -10.17
CA GLY A 148 -15.50 16.32 -10.51
C GLY A 148 -15.67 16.56 -12.02
N LEU A 149 -15.78 17.83 -12.45
CA LEU A 149 -16.06 18.30 -13.81
C LEU A 149 -15.07 17.86 -14.92
N PHE A 150 -14.09 16.99 -14.65
CA PHE A 150 -13.01 16.61 -15.57
C PHE A 150 -12.95 15.10 -15.85
N TRP A 151 -14.02 14.52 -16.35
CA TRP A 151 -14.19 13.09 -16.67
C TRP A 151 -13.25 12.49 -17.72
N ARG A 152 -12.38 13.25 -18.37
CA ARG A 152 -11.64 12.78 -19.56
C ARG A 152 -10.23 12.25 -19.33
N SER A 153 -9.72 12.20 -18.09
CA SER A 153 -8.30 11.87 -17.84
C SER A 153 -8.05 11.05 -16.57
N PHE A 154 -9.01 10.27 -16.07
CA PHE A 154 -8.72 9.39 -14.95
C PHE A 154 -8.00 8.15 -15.42
N GLU A 155 -6.73 8.02 -15.04
CA GLU A 155 -6.01 6.77 -15.14
C GLU A 155 -6.55 5.86 -14.02
N VAL A 156 -7.20 4.78 -14.40
CA VAL A 156 -7.63 3.72 -13.48
C VAL A 156 -6.43 2.85 -13.09
N PRO A 157 -6.44 2.22 -11.91
CA PRO A 157 -5.39 1.28 -11.53
C PRO A 157 -5.35 0.09 -12.49
N GLU A 158 -4.15 -0.43 -12.75
CA GLU A 158 -3.90 -1.54 -13.67
C GLU A 158 -3.25 -2.70 -12.91
N PHE A 159 -3.74 -3.92 -13.18
CA PHE A 159 -3.29 -5.15 -12.53
C PHE A 159 -3.06 -6.26 -13.56
N ASP A 160 -2.07 -7.11 -13.30
CA ASP A 160 -1.92 -8.32 -14.09
C ASP A 160 -2.84 -9.43 -13.57
N GLU A 161 -2.86 -9.66 -12.25
CA GLU A 161 -3.67 -10.70 -11.64
C GLU A 161 -4.27 -10.22 -10.32
N ILE A 162 -5.54 -10.54 -10.11
CA ILE A 162 -6.25 -10.35 -8.85
C ILE A 162 -6.86 -11.69 -8.45
N ASP A 163 -6.57 -12.13 -7.24
CA ASP A 163 -7.16 -13.32 -6.61
C ASP A 163 -7.75 -12.94 -5.27
N CYS A 164 -9.08 -13.12 -5.11
CA CYS A 164 -9.77 -12.67 -3.92
C CYS A 164 -11.05 -13.48 -3.66
N THR A 165 -11.57 -13.36 -2.43
CA THR A 165 -12.89 -13.90 -2.10
C THR A 165 -13.96 -12.99 -2.69
N ASP A 166 -13.94 -11.70 -2.41
CA ASP A 166 -14.88 -10.76 -3.00
C ASP A 166 -14.22 -9.45 -3.44
N ILE A 167 -14.75 -8.88 -4.50
CA ILE A 167 -14.29 -7.61 -5.04
C ILE A 167 -15.44 -6.69 -5.40
N LYS A 168 -15.32 -5.43 -4.98
CA LYS A 168 -16.15 -4.33 -5.46
C LYS A 168 -15.26 -3.29 -6.14
N ALA A 169 -15.44 -3.12 -7.44
CA ALA A 169 -14.63 -2.20 -8.24
C ALA A 169 -15.48 -1.29 -9.11
N GLU A 170 -15.31 0.03 -8.97
CA GLU A 170 -15.96 1.01 -9.84
C GLU A 170 -15.20 1.17 -11.17
N GLY A 171 -13.87 1.01 -11.16
CA GLY A 171 -13.04 1.09 -12.35
C GLY A 171 -11.63 0.56 -12.14
N MET A 172 -11.19 -0.30 -13.05
CA MET A 172 -9.85 -0.88 -13.09
C MET A 172 -9.55 -1.49 -14.44
N LYS A 173 -8.27 -1.75 -14.73
CA LYS A 173 -7.85 -2.65 -15.79
C LYS A 173 -7.19 -3.87 -15.18
N CYS A 174 -7.61 -5.07 -15.57
CA CYS A 174 -7.07 -6.31 -15.06
C CYS A 174 -6.94 -7.35 -16.17
N LYS A 175 -5.79 -8.03 -16.24
CA LYS A 175 -5.62 -9.13 -17.20
C LYS A 175 -6.37 -10.37 -16.72
N LYS A 176 -6.25 -10.73 -15.44
CA LYS A 176 -6.91 -11.92 -14.89
C LYS A 176 -7.49 -11.61 -13.51
N LEU A 177 -8.79 -11.79 -13.36
CA LEU A 177 -9.51 -11.68 -12.09
C LEU A 177 -10.12 -13.04 -11.74
N CYS A 178 -9.69 -13.60 -10.63
CA CYS A 178 -10.27 -14.78 -10.01
C CYS A 178 -10.93 -14.40 -8.69
N CYS A 179 -12.23 -14.71 -8.52
CA CYS A 179 -12.93 -14.37 -7.30
C CYS A 179 -14.10 -15.33 -7.03
N LYS A 180 -14.62 -15.30 -5.81
CA LYS A 180 -15.90 -15.94 -5.53
C LYS A 180 -17.04 -15.01 -5.95
N ASP A 181 -17.07 -13.81 -5.38
CA ASP A 181 -18.13 -12.83 -5.63
C ASP A 181 -17.56 -11.54 -6.21
N CYS A 182 -18.26 -10.88 -7.15
CA CYS A 182 -17.83 -9.62 -7.70
C CYS A 182 -18.96 -8.63 -7.99
N ASP A 183 -18.69 -7.34 -7.75
CA ASP A 183 -19.51 -6.19 -8.14
C ASP A 183 -18.65 -5.25 -8.99
N LEU A 184 -18.81 -5.29 -10.31
CA LEU A 184 -17.96 -4.63 -11.30
C LEU A 184 -18.71 -3.50 -11.99
N GLY A 185 -18.28 -2.26 -11.74
CA GLY A 185 -18.83 -1.04 -12.33
C GLY A 185 -18.48 -0.85 -13.80
N GLU A 186 -19.00 0.21 -14.41
CA GLU A 186 -18.91 0.48 -15.84
C GLU A 186 -17.49 0.74 -16.35
N PHE A 187 -16.55 1.17 -15.47
CA PHE A 187 -15.20 1.56 -15.85
C PHE A 187 -14.18 0.43 -15.67
N CYS A 188 -14.63 -0.81 -15.43
CA CYS A 188 -13.75 -1.97 -15.40
C CYS A 188 -13.50 -2.51 -16.82
N GLU A 189 -12.22 -2.84 -17.10
CA GLU A 189 -11.78 -3.52 -18.32
C GLU A 189 -11.01 -4.78 -17.89
N ILE A 190 -11.52 -5.97 -18.26
CA ILE A 190 -10.95 -7.25 -17.80
C ILE A 190 -10.72 -8.17 -18.98
N GLU A 191 -9.55 -8.79 -19.07
CA GLU A 191 -9.31 -9.74 -20.16
C GLU A 191 -9.90 -11.11 -19.84
N TYR A 192 -9.72 -11.60 -18.61
CA TYR A 192 -10.24 -12.89 -18.17
C TYR A 192 -10.83 -12.78 -16.76
N LEU A 193 -12.12 -13.08 -16.63
CA LEU A 193 -12.85 -13.15 -15.36
C LEU A 193 -13.23 -14.60 -15.07
N GLU A 194 -12.84 -15.09 -13.90
CA GLU A 194 -13.30 -16.36 -13.35
C GLU A 194 -13.97 -16.13 -12.00
N TYR A 195 -15.19 -16.66 -11.82
CA TYR A 195 -15.91 -16.52 -10.56
C TYR A 195 -16.77 -17.76 -10.25
N SER A 196 -17.04 -18.00 -8.95
CA SER A 196 -17.80 -19.17 -8.52
C SER A 196 -19.16 -18.84 -7.88
N GLY A 197 -19.35 -17.62 -7.38
CA GLY A 197 -20.54 -17.20 -6.64
C GLY A 197 -21.43 -16.23 -7.40
N ILE A 198 -21.61 -15.03 -6.83
CA ILE A 198 -22.48 -13.97 -7.36
C ILE A 198 -21.64 -12.95 -8.13
N ALA A 199 -22.07 -12.63 -9.33
CA ALA A 199 -21.43 -11.60 -10.14
C ALA A 199 -22.46 -10.55 -10.58
N ASN A 200 -22.26 -9.30 -10.14
CA ASN A 200 -22.96 -8.12 -10.63
C ASN A 200 -22.01 -7.38 -11.57
N ILE A 201 -22.27 -7.40 -12.88
CA ILE A 201 -21.33 -6.92 -13.89
C ILE A 201 -22.00 -5.85 -14.76
N GLN A 202 -21.61 -4.59 -14.59
CA GLN A 202 -22.07 -3.47 -15.42
C GLN A 202 -21.19 -3.30 -16.67
N CYS A 203 -19.90 -3.67 -16.59
CA CYS A 203 -18.92 -3.57 -17.69
C CYS A 203 -18.88 -4.76 -18.64
N LYS A 204 -19.97 -5.53 -18.79
CA LYS A 204 -19.97 -6.82 -19.51
C LYS A 204 -19.34 -6.78 -20.91
N ASN A 205 -19.51 -5.68 -21.65
CA ASN A 205 -18.95 -5.51 -22.99
C ASN A 205 -17.43 -5.21 -23.00
N LYS A 206 -16.82 -5.00 -21.83
CA LYS A 206 -15.38 -4.74 -21.67
C LYS A 206 -14.64 -5.93 -21.04
N ILE A 207 -15.30 -7.06 -20.89
CA ILE A 207 -14.70 -8.32 -20.43
C ILE A 207 -14.55 -9.23 -21.64
N LYS A 208 -13.32 -9.65 -21.96
CA LYS A 208 -13.05 -10.49 -23.14
C LYS A 208 -13.52 -11.92 -22.94
N ASN A 209 -13.26 -12.49 -21.76
CA ASN A 209 -13.61 -13.88 -21.42
C ASN A 209 -14.22 -13.93 -20.03
N ILE A 210 -15.34 -14.63 -19.89
CA ILE A 210 -16.03 -14.84 -18.61
C ILE A 210 -16.23 -16.33 -18.41
N ASN A 211 -15.77 -16.86 -17.29
CA ASN A 211 -15.93 -18.25 -16.89
C ASN A 211 -16.57 -18.31 -15.49
N LYS A 212 -17.66 -19.04 -15.38
CA LYS A 212 -18.28 -19.38 -14.09
C LYS A 212 -17.96 -20.82 -13.76
N ILE A 213 -17.29 -21.07 -12.63
CA ILE A 213 -16.89 -22.39 -12.13
C ILE A 213 -17.78 -22.87 -11.00
#